data_03be7795771f20a73ee84b486c45474e
#
_entry.id   03be7795771f20a73ee84b486c45474e
#
_cell.length_a   1.000
_cell.length_b   1.000
_cell.length_c   1.000
_cell.angle_alpha   90.00
_cell.angle_beta   90.00
_cell.angle_gamma   90.00
#
_symmetry.space_group_name_H-M   'P 1'
#
loop_
_entity.id
_entity.type
_entity.pdbx_description
1 polymer ?
#
loop_
_entity_poly.entity_id
_entity_poly.type
_entity_poly.pdbx_seq_one_letter_code
_entity_poly.pdbx_strand_id
1 'polypeptide(L)'
;MSGFDVRVPSYFLNPIFIAASGAAREVIDPGKLGPLPAQEIRELGDTFRAISRTVALHEAGLAEAVVRQTKLTREVHHRVKNNLQVISSLINFHARGAPSPDATAAYASIQRRVDALAVVHRNHFAEMEDNRGLNLRSVIGELSSNIRATAPEGATSLSIALDIDPFLVSQDVAVAVAFLVTETIELAMNCDPAAQIRVAVKPSDDEKKAKLRVVSRAFVESETLETLLSTRYGRVIEGLSRQLRAPLHHDPMTGAYEIAIAVLGRD
;
A
#
# COMPACT_ATOMS: atom_id res chain seq x y z
N MET A 1 -25.29 24.64 3.77
CA MET A 1 -24.26 25.47 3.09
C MET A 1 -23.11 25.60 4.06
N SER A 2 -22.14 24.73 3.99
CA SER A 2 -20.90 24.79 4.77
C SER A 2 -19.74 24.62 3.78
N GLY A 3 -18.98 25.72 3.60
CA GLY A 3 -17.84 25.79 2.72
C GLY A 3 -16.72 24.89 3.22
N PHE A 4 -16.21 24.03 2.37
CA PHE A 4 -14.98 23.29 2.58
C PHE A 4 -13.81 24.25 2.36
N ASP A 5 -13.19 24.67 3.46
CA ASP A 5 -11.95 25.42 3.48
C ASP A 5 -10.79 24.46 3.19
N VAL A 6 -10.36 24.40 1.92
CA VAL A 6 -9.18 23.63 1.51
C VAL A 6 -7.94 24.43 1.92
N ARG A 7 -7.45 24.19 3.12
CA ARG A 7 -6.14 24.70 3.56
C ARG A 7 -5.05 23.98 2.79
N VAL A 8 -4.49 24.64 1.78
CA VAL A 8 -3.22 24.22 1.17
C VAL A 8 -2.13 24.32 2.25
N PRO A 9 -1.34 23.25 2.50
CA PRO A 9 -0.28 23.27 3.51
C PRO A 9 0.74 24.37 3.17
N SER A 10 1.04 25.22 4.14
CA SER A 10 1.88 26.42 4.03
C SER A 10 3.37 26.17 3.72
N TYR A 11 3.81 24.91 3.63
CA TYR A 11 5.20 24.53 3.34
C TYR A 11 5.58 24.67 1.85
N PHE A 12 4.62 24.76 0.93
CA PHE A 12 4.88 24.89 -0.50
C PHE A 12 5.05 26.32 -0.97
N LEU A 13 4.78 27.28 -0.11
CA LEU A 13 5.01 28.67 -0.43
C LEU A 13 6.28 29.14 0.29
N ASN A 14 7.43 28.91 -0.34
CA ASN A 14 8.69 29.50 0.12
C ASN A 14 8.47 31.02 0.21
N PRO A 15 8.53 31.64 1.42
CA PRO A 15 8.25 33.06 1.60
C PRO A 15 9.18 33.98 0.77
N ILE A 16 10.34 33.44 0.36
CA ILE A 16 11.27 34.12 -0.56
C ILE A 16 10.65 34.26 -1.96
N PHE A 17 9.86 33.26 -2.41
CA PHE A 17 9.24 33.26 -3.74
C PHE A 17 8.04 34.23 -3.81
N ILE A 18 7.27 34.32 -2.73
CA ILE A 18 6.16 35.30 -2.60
C ILE A 18 6.70 36.71 -2.50
N ALA A 19 7.76 36.92 -1.73
CA ALA A 19 8.42 38.22 -1.63
C ALA A 19 9.05 38.64 -2.97
N ALA A 20 9.69 37.72 -3.70
CA ALA A 20 10.27 37.99 -5.02
C ALA A 20 9.21 38.29 -6.07
N SER A 21 8.07 37.56 -6.10
CA SER A 21 6.99 37.81 -7.06
C SER A 21 6.20 39.09 -6.74
N GLY A 22 6.01 39.42 -5.47
CA GLY A 22 5.40 40.69 -5.03
C GLY A 22 6.31 41.88 -5.29
N ALA A 23 7.60 41.80 -4.94
CA ALA A 23 8.59 42.83 -5.17
C ALA A 23 8.85 43.06 -6.66
N ALA A 24 8.86 42.00 -7.48
CA ALA A 24 9.02 42.14 -8.93
C ALA A 24 7.83 42.87 -9.59
N ARG A 25 6.62 42.75 -9.06
CA ARG A 25 5.45 43.52 -9.55
C ARG A 25 5.55 45.00 -9.25
N GLU A 26 6.14 45.39 -8.11
CA GLU A 26 6.30 46.82 -7.73
C GLU A 26 7.53 47.45 -8.35
N VAL A 27 8.62 46.70 -8.53
CA VAL A 27 9.92 47.25 -9.01
C VAL A 27 9.93 47.48 -10.54
N ILE A 28 9.05 46.83 -11.31
CA ILE A 28 9.06 46.87 -12.78
C ILE A 28 7.74 47.46 -13.35
N ASP A 29 7.17 48.45 -12.68
CA ASP A 29 6.12 49.28 -13.29
C ASP A 29 6.77 50.41 -14.10
N PRO A 30 6.76 50.37 -15.45
CA PRO A 30 7.38 51.39 -16.29
C PRO A 30 6.79 52.76 -16.07
N GLY A 31 5.60 52.90 -15.50
CA GLY A 31 4.98 54.17 -15.14
C GLY A 31 5.65 54.86 -13.95
N LYS A 32 6.33 54.09 -13.06
CA LYS A 32 7.06 54.59 -11.90
C LYS A 32 8.53 54.90 -12.19
N LEU A 33 9.07 54.43 -13.30
CA LEU A 33 10.49 54.56 -13.68
C LEU A 33 10.72 55.82 -14.52
N GLY A 34 10.13 56.91 -14.39
CA GLY A 34 10.43 58.15 -15.10
C GLY A 34 10.94 57.98 -16.57
N PRO A 35 11.30 59.04 -17.28
CA PRO A 35 11.83 58.90 -18.64
C PRO A 35 13.23 58.25 -18.61
N LEU A 36 13.26 56.90 -18.75
CA LEU A 36 14.51 56.17 -18.89
C LEU A 36 15.11 56.43 -20.26
N PRO A 37 16.40 56.79 -20.33
CA PRO A 37 17.04 57.20 -21.58
C PRO A 37 17.35 56.06 -22.55
N ALA A 38 17.21 54.80 -22.12
CA ALA A 38 17.57 53.64 -22.94
C ALA A 38 16.35 52.80 -23.32
N GLN A 39 16.15 52.58 -24.60
CA GLN A 39 15.12 51.73 -25.19
C GLN A 39 15.29 50.29 -24.72
N GLU A 40 16.55 49.85 -24.54
CA GLU A 40 16.90 48.48 -24.09
C GLU A 40 16.33 48.14 -22.70
N ILE A 41 16.27 49.11 -21.77
CA ILE A 41 15.70 48.88 -20.42
C ILE A 41 14.18 48.68 -20.50
N ARG A 42 13.49 49.36 -21.41
CA ARG A 42 12.06 49.14 -21.64
C ARG A 42 11.79 47.77 -22.24
N GLU A 43 12.57 47.37 -23.26
CA GLU A 43 12.48 46.05 -23.89
C GLU A 43 12.77 44.93 -22.89
N LEU A 44 13.77 45.10 -22.01
CA LEU A 44 14.05 44.18 -20.91
C LEU A 44 12.86 44.06 -19.93
N GLY A 45 12.27 45.19 -19.55
CA GLY A 45 11.09 45.23 -18.67
C GLY A 45 9.86 44.57 -19.30
N ASP A 46 9.65 44.72 -20.60
CA ASP A 46 8.57 44.08 -21.35
C ASP A 46 8.79 42.59 -21.47
N THR A 47 10.03 42.18 -21.76
CA THR A 47 10.42 40.76 -21.81
C THR A 47 10.23 40.08 -20.45
N PHE A 48 10.68 40.74 -19.37
CA PHE A 48 10.50 40.19 -18.01
C PHE A 48 9.02 40.04 -17.65
N ARG A 49 8.17 41.02 -17.98
CA ARG A 49 6.71 40.90 -17.78
C ARG A 49 6.08 39.77 -18.59
N ALA A 50 6.53 39.56 -19.82
CA ALA A 50 6.07 38.48 -20.67
C ALA A 50 6.43 37.11 -20.07
N ILE A 51 7.70 36.96 -19.64
CA ILE A 51 8.19 35.75 -18.95
C ILE A 51 7.38 35.48 -17.67
N SER A 52 7.22 36.52 -16.82
CA SER A 52 6.47 36.39 -15.56
C SER A 52 5.01 35.95 -15.77
N ARG A 53 4.35 36.46 -16.82
CA ARG A 53 3.00 36.01 -17.20
C ARG A 53 2.98 34.58 -17.66
N THR A 54 3.97 34.17 -18.47
CA THR A 54 4.08 32.80 -18.97
C THR A 54 4.31 31.83 -17.81
N VAL A 55 5.19 32.17 -16.85
CA VAL A 55 5.45 31.35 -15.65
C VAL A 55 4.17 31.22 -14.81
N ALA A 56 3.46 32.32 -14.55
CA ALA A 56 2.22 32.29 -13.77
C ALA A 56 1.12 31.44 -14.44
N LEU A 57 1.02 31.47 -15.77
CA LEU A 57 0.07 30.60 -16.51
C LEU A 57 0.47 29.13 -16.43
N HIS A 58 1.77 28.82 -16.53
CA HIS A 58 2.25 27.44 -16.38
C HIS A 58 2.03 26.92 -14.97
N GLU A 59 2.30 27.71 -13.93
CA GLU A 59 2.04 27.34 -12.53
C GLU A 59 0.56 27.05 -12.29
N ALA A 60 -0.33 27.91 -12.79
CA ALA A 60 -1.78 27.69 -12.70
C ALA A 60 -2.20 26.40 -13.43
N GLY A 61 -1.65 26.16 -14.62
CA GLY A 61 -1.91 24.93 -15.39
C GLY A 61 -1.41 23.68 -14.69
N LEU A 62 -0.23 23.72 -14.07
CA LEU A 62 0.31 22.61 -13.29
C LEU A 62 -0.54 22.34 -12.05
N ALA A 63 -0.96 23.37 -11.31
CA ALA A 63 -1.83 23.24 -10.16
C ALA A 63 -3.18 22.55 -10.54
N GLU A 64 -3.79 22.99 -11.65
CA GLU A 64 -5.02 22.35 -12.17
C GLU A 64 -4.79 20.91 -12.59
N ALA A 65 -3.66 20.60 -13.24
CA ALA A 65 -3.30 19.25 -13.64
C ALA A 65 -3.13 18.31 -12.43
N VAL A 66 -2.49 18.79 -11.36
CA VAL A 66 -2.33 18.03 -10.10
C VAL A 66 -3.69 17.73 -9.46
N VAL A 67 -4.58 18.75 -9.38
CA VAL A 67 -5.94 18.56 -8.84
C VAL A 67 -6.72 17.54 -9.68
N ARG A 68 -6.64 17.62 -11.00
CA ARG A 68 -7.28 16.69 -11.92
C ARG A 68 -6.74 15.27 -11.76
N GLN A 69 -5.43 15.12 -11.67
CA GLN A 69 -4.77 13.83 -11.44
C GLN A 69 -5.22 13.21 -10.11
N THR A 70 -5.23 13.98 -9.02
CA THR A 70 -5.69 13.49 -7.71
C THR A 70 -7.14 13.01 -7.78
N LYS A 71 -8.03 13.76 -8.46
CA LYS A 71 -9.42 13.36 -8.64
C LYS A 71 -9.56 12.04 -9.42
N LEU A 72 -8.83 11.91 -10.53
CA LEU A 72 -8.83 10.69 -11.33
C LEU A 72 -8.31 9.49 -10.54
N THR A 73 -7.24 9.67 -9.78
CA THR A 73 -6.68 8.62 -8.93
C THR A 73 -7.71 8.17 -7.87
N ARG A 74 -8.40 9.09 -7.22
CA ARG A 74 -9.49 8.76 -6.27
C ARG A 74 -10.62 7.97 -6.94
N GLU A 75 -11.01 8.36 -8.14
CA GLU A 75 -12.07 7.64 -8.88
C GLU A 75 -11.65 6.22 -9.24
N VAL A 76 -10.40 6.02 -9.70
CA VAL A 76 -9.87 4.68 -9.98
C VAL A 76 -9.91 3.82 -8.72
N HIS A 77 -9.50 4.34 -7.57
CA HIS A 77 -9.55 3.60 -6.30
C HIS A 77 -10.98 3.23 -5.88
N HIS A 78 -11.93 4.15 -6.03
CA HIS A 78 -13.33 3.84 -5.76
C HIS A 78 -13.86 2.73 -6.67
N ARG A 79 -13.49 2.76 -7.95
CA ARG A 79 -13.88 1.71 -8.92
C ARG A 79 -13.24 0.37 -8.58
N VAL A 80 -11.95 0.33 -8.22
CA VAL A 80 -11.27 -0.91 -7.81
C VAL A 80 -11.93 -1.50 -6.56
N LYS A 81 -12.21 -0.67 -5.53
CA LYS A 81 -12.94 -1.11 -4.34
C LYS A 81 -14.29 -1.74 -4.70
N ASN A 82 -15.08 -1.07 -5.55
CA ASN A 82 -16.38 -1.56 -5.98
C ASN A 82 -16.26 -2.88 -6.77
N ASN A 83 -15.28 -3.00 -7.65
CA ASN A 83 -15.02 -4.22 -8.41
C ASN A 83 -14.65 -5.39 -7.50
N LEU A 84 -13.75 -5.17 -6.52
CA LEU A 84 -13.39 -6.18 -5.54
C LEU A 84 -14.61 -6.62 -4.71
N GLN A 85 -15.50 -5.70 -4.35
CA GLN A 85 -16.73 -6.01 -3.61
C GLN A 85 -17.72 -6.85 -4.46
N VAL A 86 -17.83 -6.56 -5.75
CA VAL A 86 -18.64 -7.37 -6.69
C VAL A 86 -18.04 -8.77 -6.83
N ILE A 87 -16.71 -8.88 -7.00
CA ILE A 87 -16.01 -10.16 -7.10
C ILE A 87 -16.24 -10.99 -5.81
N SER A 88 -16.06 -10.37 -4.62
CA SER A 88 -16.33 -11.03 -3.33
C SER A 88 -17.78 -11.54 -3.25
N SER A 89 -18.75 -10.75 -3.69
CA SER A 89 -20.16 -11.15 -3.70
C SER A 89 -20.42 -12.34 -4.63
N LEU A 90 -19.81 -12.36 -5.81
CA LEU A 90 -19.92 -13.48 -6.76
C LEU A 90 -19.28 -14.75 -6.21
N ILE A 91 -18.09 -14.66 -5.59
CA ILE A 91 -17.43 -15.80 -4.97
C ILE A 91 -18.33 -16.38 -3.86
N ASN A 92 -18.87 -15.54 -2.99
CA ASN A 92 -19.78 -15.96 -1.91
C ASN A 92 -21.07 -16.58 -2.45
N PHE A 93 -21.60 -16.08 -3.55
CA PHE A 93 -22.77 -16.67 -4.22
C PHE A 93 -22.48 -18.09 -4.72
N HIS A 94 -21.35 -18.27 -5.41
CA HIS A 94 -20.93 -19.59 -5.90
C HIS A 94 -20.55 -20.55 -4.76
N ALA A 95 -19.94 -20.06 -3.69
CA ALA A 95 -19.61 -20.86 -2.52
C ALA A 95 -20.85 -21.50 -1.86
N ARG A 96 -21.98 -20.76 -1.80
CA ARG A 96 -23.25 -21.29 -1.25
C ARG A 96 -23.87 -22.40 -2.10
N GLY A 97 -23.58 -22.42 -3.40
CA GLY A 97 -24.04 -23.47 -4.32
C GLY A 97 -22.99 -24.52 -4.62
N ALA A 98 -21.88 -24.55 -3.87
CA ALA A 98 -20.78 -25.47 -4.12
C ALA A 98 -21.21 -26.93 -3.95
N PRO A 99 -20.86 -27.82 -4.89
CA PRO A 99 -21.36 -29.21 -4.91
C PRO A 99 -20.67 -30.11 -3.89
N SER A 100 -19.56 -29.66 -3.28
CA SER A 100 -18.77 -30.47 -2.35
C SER A 100 -18.07 -29.59 -1.29
N PRO A 101 -17.69 -30.15 -0.13
CA PRO A 101 -16.88 -29.47 0.87
C PRO A 101 -15.55 -28.93 0.29
N ASP A 102 -14.92 -29.68 -0.60
CA ASP A 102 -13.66 -29.27 -1.25
C ASP A 102 -13.86 -28.02 -2.13
N ALA A 103 -14.96 -27.97 -2.88
CA ALA A 103 -15.32 -26.79 -3.67
C ALA A 103 -15.60 -25.58 -2.76
N THR A 104 -16.30 -25.77 -1.65
CA THR A 104 -16.54 -24.73 -0.65
C THR A 104 -15.21 -24.22 -0.06
N ALA A 105 -14.29 -25.10 0.31
CA ALA A 105 -12.98 -24.75 0.81
C ALA A 105 -12.14 -23.98 -0.24
N ALA A 106 -12.24 -24.36 -1.51
CA ALA A 106 -11.58 -23.65 -2.62
C ALA A 106 -12.11 -22.22 -2.77
N TYR A 107 -13.44 -22.02 -2.75
CA TYR A 107 -14.04 -20.69 -2.79
C TYR A 107 -13.64 -19.83 -1.58
N ALA A 108 -13.61 -20.41 -0.38
CA ALA A 108 -13.17 -19.71 0.83
C ALA A 108 -11.70 -19.28 0.71
N SER A 109 -10.82 -20.08 0.12
CA SER A 109 -9.43 -19.72 -0.15
C SER A 109 -9.33 -18.56 -1.15
N ILE A 110 -10.08 -18.61 -2.24
CA ILE A 110 -10.13 -17.51 -3.23
C ILE A 110 -10.65 -16.24 -2.57
N GLN A 111 -11.70 -16.33 -1.75
CA GLN A 111 -12.25 -15.19 -1.03
C GLN A 111 -11.20 -14.51 -0.15
N ARG A 112 -10.44 -15.28 0.65
CA ARG A 112 -9.38 -14.72 1.50
C ARG A 112 -8.30 -13.98 0.69
N ARG A 113 -7.96 -14.45 -0.50
CA ARG A 113 -7.00 -13.74 -1.40
C ARG A 113 -7.57 -12.43 -1.92
N VAL A 114 -8.85 -12.41 -2.30
CA VAL A 114 -9.52 -11.18 -2.73
C VAL A 114 -9.62 -10.19 -1.58
N ASP A 115 -9.92 -10.66 -0.38
CA ASP A 115 -9.98 -9.83 0.83
C ASP A 115 -8.59 -9.27 1.19
N ALA A 116 -7.52 -10.05 1.05
CA ALA A 116 -6.15 -9.60 1.23
C ALA A 116 -5.79 -8.45 0.25
N LEU A 117 -6.15 -8.61 -1.02
CA LEU A 117 -5.96 -7.55 -2.01
C LEU A 117 -6.77 -6.29 -1.67
N ALA A 118 -8.01 -6.46 -1.20
CA ALA A 118 -8.86 -5.35 -0.77
C ALA A 118 -8.28 -4.59 0.44
N VAL A 119 -7.67 -5.31 1.40
CA VAL A 119 -6.96 -4.70 2.55
C VAL A 119 -5.82 -3.83 2.07
N VAL A 120 -4.92 -4.36 1.22
CA VAL A 120 -3.78 -3.59 0.69
C VAL A 120 -4.27 -2.36 -0.06
N HIS A 121 -5.32 -2.51 -0.87
CA HIS A 121 -5.85 -1.41 -1.67
C HIS A 121 -6.46 -0.29 -0.81
N ARG A 122 -7.16 -0.63 0.30
CA ARG A 122 -7.69 0.35 1.26
C ARG A 122 -6.60 1.11 1.98
N ASN A 123 -5.58 0.40 2.46
CA ASN A 123 -4.45 1.01 3.17
C ASN A 123 -3.63 1.91 2.23
N HIS A 124 -3.44 1.50 0.97
CA HIS A 124 -2.75 2.33 -0.02
C HIS A 124 -3.42 3.68 -0.23
N PHE A 125 -4.76 3.71 -0.28
CA PHE A 125 -5.50 4.95 -0.46
C PHE A 125 -5.41 5.88 0.76
N ALA A 126 -5.46 5.33 1.98
CA ALA A 126 -5.36 6.11 3.20
C ALA A 126 -4.01 6.84 3.33
N GLU A 127 -2.93 6.24 2.81
CA GLU A 127 -1.57 6.78 2.91
C GLU A 127 -1.11 7.55 1.66
N MET A 128 -1.94 7.62 0.60
CA MET A 128 -1.59 8.36 -0.64
C MET A 128 -1.37 9.86 -0.44
N GLU A 129 -1.94 10.46 0.60
CA GLU A 129 -1.75 11.89 0.89
C GLU A 129 -0.30 12.18 1.34
N ASP A 130 0.40 11.22 1.93
CA ASP A 130 1.77 11.38 2.43
C ASP A 130 2.88 10.86 1.49
N ASN A 131 2.52 10.11 0.44
CA ASN A 131 3.44 9.52 -0.55
C ASN A 131 4.64 8.73 0.04
N ARG A 132 4.48 8.17 1.25
CA ARG A 132 5.56 7.49 2.01
C ARG A 132 5.61 5.98 1.83
N GLY A 133 4.59 5.38 1.22
CA GLY A 133 4.44 3.92 1.11
C GLY A 133 3.39 3.38 2.06
N LEU A 134 3.21 2.05 2.10
CA LEU A 134 2.20 1.39 2.96
C LEU A 134 2.82 0.92 4.28
N ASN A 135 2.15 1.19 5.38
CA ASN A 135 2.52 0.71 6.70
C ASN A 135 2.14 -0.78 6.86
N LEU A 136 3.16 -1.65 6.95
CA LEU A 136 2.94 -3.09 7.07
C LEU A 136 2.19 -3.50 8.33
N ARG A 137 2.35 -2.76 9.44
CA ARG A 137 1.63 -3.05 10.68
C ARG A 137 0.12 -2.91 10.48
N SER A 138 -0.32 -1.85 9.80
CA SER A 138 -1.73 -1.62 9.48
C SER A 138 -2.28 -2.71 8.57
N VAL A 139 -1.56 -3.01 7.48
CA VAL A 139 -1.96 -4.03 6.50
C VAL A 139 -2.08 -5.41 7.14
N ILE A 140 -1.04 -5.89 7.84
CA ILE A 140 -1.04 -7.22 8.44
C ILE A 140 -2.03 -7.29 9.62
N GLY A 141 -2.21 -6.18 10.37
CA GLY A 141 -3.18 -6.09 11.45
C GLY A 141 -4.61 -6.27 10.97
N GLU A 142 -5.01 -5.51 9.93
CA GLU A 142 -6.35 -5.63 9.33
C GLU A 142 -6.56 -7.01 8.68
N LEU A 143 -5.56 -7.51 7.95
CA LEU A 143 -5.58 -8.84 7.34
C LEU A 143 -5.82 -9.95 8.38
N SER A 144 -5.04 -9.94 9.46
CA SER A 144 -5.16 -10.93 10.54
C SER A 144 -6.52 -10.88 11.24
N SER A 145 -7.10 -9.69 11.38
CA SER A 145 -8.44 -9.50 11.93
C SER A 145 -9.51 -10.09 11.01
N ASN A 146 -9.40 -9.86 9.71
CA ASN A 146 -10.32 -10.40 8.71
C ASN A 146 -10.26 -11.94 8.65
N ILE A 147 -9.05 -12.52 8.66
CA ILE A 147 -8.88 -13.97 8.65
C ILE A 147 -9.52 -14.61 9.89
N ARG A 148 -9.33 -14.01 11.07
CA ARG A 148 -9.98 -14.48 12.31
C ARG A 148 -11.51 -14.40 12.23
N ALA A 149 -12.05 -13.32 11.69
CA ALA A 149 -13.49 -13.12 11.57
C ALA A 149 -14.16 -14.09 10.59
N THR A 150 -13.39 -14.61 9.61
CA THR A 150 -13.87 -15.53 8.57
C THR A 150 -13.37 -16.97 8.75
N ALA A 151 -12.71 -17.25 9.89
CA ALA A 151 -12.25 -18.60 10.21
C ALA A 151 -13.42 -19.58 10.34
N PRO A 152 -13.27 -20.83 9.90
CA PRO A 152 -14.30 -21.86 10.05
C PRO A 152 -14.67 -22.07 11.53
N GLU A 153 -15.92 -22.53 11.78
CA GLU A 153 -16.41 -22.81 13.15
C GLU A 153 -15.50 -23.77 13.94
N GLY A 154 -14.78 -24.66 13.26
CA GLY A 154 -13.79 -25.56 13.88
C GLY A 154 -12.48 -24.87 14.31
N ALA A 155 -12.22 -23.65 13.87
CA ALA A 155 -10.99 -22.88 14.17
C ALA A 155 -11.20 -21.83 15.27
N THR A 156 -12.11 -22.06 16.21
CA THR A 156 -12.43 -21.13 17.31
C THR A 156 -11.26 -20.82 18.23
N SER A 157 -10.24 -21.67 18.26
CA SER A 157 -9.01 -21.51 19.04
C SER A 157 -7.84 -20.91 18.24
N LEU A 158 -8.06 -20.51 16.98
CA LEU A 158 -7.05 -19.86 16.15
C LEU A 158 -6.56 -18.57 16.83
N SER A 159 -5.26 -18.53 17.12
CA SER A 159 -4.62 -17.35 17.69
C SER A 159 -3.55 -16.79 16.73
N ILE A 160 -3.66 -15.51 16.41
CA ILE A 160 -2.67 -14.82 15.58
C ILE A 160 -2.09 -13.67 16.43
N ALA A 161 -0.83 -13.84 16.85
CA ALA A 161 -0.07 -12.81 17.57
C ALA A 161 0.78 -12.02 16.59
N LEU A 162 0.77 -10.70 16.71
CA LEU A 162 1.50 -9.79 15.84
C LEU A 162 2.62 -9.09 16.61
N ASP A 163 3.83 -9.11 16.03
CA ASP A 163 5.02 -8.42 16.57
C ASP A 163 5.70 -7.69 15.40
N ILE A 164 5.10 -6.58 14.98
CA ILE A 164 5.44 -5.90 13.74
C ILE A 164 5.98 -4.51 14.05
N ASP A 165 7.21 -4.23 13.62
CA ASP A 165 7.77 -2.89 13.64
C ASP A 165 7.17 -2.05 12.50
N PRO A 166 7.11 -0.71 12.64
CA PRO A 166 6.43 0.16 11.68
C PRO A 166 7.29 0.40 10.43
N PHE A 167 7.30 -0.56 9.53
CA PHE A 167 7.98 -0.45 8.23
C PHE A 167 7.03 0.01 7.14
N LEU A 168 7.53 0.90 6.29
CA LEU A 168 6.88 1.34 5.07
C LEU A 168 7.41 0.54 3.88
N VAL A 169 6.50 0.09 3.01
CA VAL A 169 6.84 -0.71 1.83
C VAL A 169 6.10 -0.18 0.58
N SER A 170 6.59 -0.57 -0.60
CA SER A 170 5.86 -0.31 -1.85
C SER A 170 4.58 -1.15 -1.92
N GLN A 171 3.63 -0.74 -2.75
CA GLN A 171 2.39 -1.48 -2.99
C GLN A 171 2.64 -2.92 -3.45
N ASP A 172 3.60 -3.13 -4.35
CA ASP A 172 3.93 -4.48 -4.86
C ASP A 172 4.43 -5.41 -3.76
N VAL A 173 5.27 -4.89 -2.85
CA VAL A 173 5.76 -5.63 -1.68
C VAL A 173 4.61 -5.90 -0.72
N ALA A 174 3.75 -4.90 -0.44
CA ALA A 174 2.60 -5.06 0.45
C ALA A 174 1.64 -6.16 -0.05
N VAL A 175 1.34 -6.21 -1.35
CA VAL A 175 0.49 -7.26 -1.96
C VAL A 175 1.14 -8.63 -1.80
N ALA A 176 2.42 -8.77 -2.13
CA ALA A 176 3.11 -10.06 -2.00
C ALA A 176 3.20 -10.54 -0.56
N VAL A 177 3.47 -9.61 0.39
CA VAL A 177 3.47 -9.90 1.84
C VAL A 177 2.08 -10.29 2.32
N ALA A 178 1.03 -9.55 1.94
CA ALA A 178 -0.36 -9.87 2.33
C ALA A 178 -0.76 -11.26 1.85
N PHE A 179 -0.44 -11.63 0.61
CA PHE A 179 -0.70 -12.96 0.10
C PHE A 179 0.14 -14.03 0.84
N LEU A 180 1.43 -13.80 1.05
CA LEU A 180 2.29 -14.76 1.76
C LEU A 180 1.79 -15.02 3.19
N VAL A 181 1.41 -13.97 3.91
CA VAL A 181 0.83 -14.08 5.25
C VAL A 181 -0.51 -14.82 5.21
N THR A 182 -1.38 -14.54 4.23
CA THR A 182 -2.65 -15.23 4.05
C THR A 182 -2.44 -16.72 3.78
N GLU A 183 -1.56 -17.08 2.83
CA GLU A 183 -1.28 -18.47 2.46
C GLU A 183 -0.67 -19.27 3.63
N THR A 184 0.27 -18.64 4.36
CA THR A 184 0.90 -19.30 5.52
C THR A 184 -0.08 -19.48 6.68
N ILE A 185 -0.94 -18.51 6.97
CA ILE A 185 -1.99 -18.65 7.99
C ILE A 185 -2.99 -19.73 7.56
N GLU A 186 -3.40 -19.75 6.29
CA GLU A 186 -4.32 -20.77 5.77
C GLU A 186 -3.69 -22.17 5.82
N LEU A 187 -2.42 -22.30 5.47
CA LEU A 187 -1.66 -23.54 5.61
C LEU A 187 -1.67 -24.03 7.07
N ALA A 188 -1.37 -23.13 8.01
CA ALA A 188 -1.37 -23.47 9.44
C ALA A 188 -2.75 -23.97 9.91
N MET A 189 -3.83 -23.28 9.52
CA MET A 189 -5.21 -23.68 9.86
C MET A 189 -5.60 -25.04 9.26
N ASN A 190 -5.09 -25.38 8.07
CA ASN A 190 -5.37 -26.69 7.46
C ASN A 190 -4.52 -27.81 8.05
N CYS A 191 -3.34 -27.50 8.62
CA CYS A 191 -2.57 -28.48 9.40
C CYS A 191 -3.15 -28.68 10.81
N ASP A 192 -3.56 -27.57 11.46
CA ASP A 192 -4.12 -27.56 12.82
C ASP A 192 -5.15 -26.41 12.93
N PRO A 193 -6.46 -26.74 13.03
CA PRO A 193 -7.52 -25.72 13.22
C PRO A 193 -7.35 -24.87 14.49
N ALA A 194 -6.63 -25.36 15.49
CA ALA A 194 -6.32 -24.68 16.74
C ALA A 194 -4.94 -23.99 16.73
N ALA A 195 -4.35 -23.80 15.53
CA ALA A 195 -3.00 -23.29 15.38
C ALA A 195 -2.79 -21.94 16.10
N GLN A 196 -1.67 -21.86 16.80
CA GLN A 196 -1.14 -20.61 17.33
C GLN A 196 -0.08 -20.09 16.37
N ILE A 197 -0.32 -18.92 15.80
CA ILE A 197 0.50 -18.31 14.76
C ILE A 197 1.08 -17.01 15.30
N ARG A 198 2.37 -16.80 15.10
CA ARG A 198 3.01 -15.50 15.35
C ARG A 198 3.53 -14.96 14.03
N VAL A 199 3.13 -13.73 13.70
CA VAL A 199 3.65 -12.97 12.55
C VAL A 199 4.51 -11.85 13.09
N ALA A 200 5.79 -11.83 12.70
CA ALA A 200 6.73 -10.81 13.11
C ALA A 200 7.37 -10.14 11.90
N VAL A 201 7.56 -8.81 11.97
CA VAL A 201 8.36 -8.06 11.01
C VAL A 201 9.39 -7.26 11.80
N LYS A 202 10.66 -7.58 11.63
CA LYS A 202 11.76 -7.01 12.40
C LYS A 202 12.87 -6.45 11.49
N PRO A 203 13.72 -5.56 12.01
CA PRO A 203 14.88 -5.09 11.28
C PRO A 203 15.74 -6.25 10.78
N SER A 204 16.34 -6.09 9.61
CA SER A 204 17.41 -6.93 9.09
C SER A 204 18.74 -6.21 9.26
N ASP A 205 19.87 -6.91 9.05
CA ASP A 205 21.21 -6.32 9.01
C ASP A 205 21.36 -5.31 7.86
N ASP A 206 20.56 -5.45 6.81
CA ASP A 206 20.43 -4.49 5.69
C ASP A 206 19.32 -3.49 6.01
N GLU A 207 19.64 -2.20 6.16
CA GLU A 207 18.68 -1.13 6.47
C GLU A 207 17.56 -0.98 5.43
N LYS A 208 17.77 -1.46 4.20
CA LYS A 208 16.77 -1.46 3.12
C LYS A 208 15.87 -2.69 3.16
N LYS A 209 16.04 -3.55 4.15
CA LYS A 209 15.26 -4.78 4.29
C LYS A 209 14.72 -4.93 5.70
N ALA A 210 13.61 -5.61 5.81
CA ALA A 210 13.09 -6.15 7.04
C ALA A 210 12.94 -7.67 6.90
N LYS A 211 12.86 -8.36 8.01
CA LYS A 211 12.68 -9.81 8.10
C LYS A 211 11.24 -10.09 8.49
N LEU A 212 10.47 -10.64 7.55
CA LEU A 212 9.14 -11.20 7.83
C LEU A 212 9.32 -12.65 8.30
N ARG A 213 8.74 -12.97 9.44
CA ARG A 213 8.77 -14.31 10.03
C ARG A 213 7.37 -14.74 10.45
N VAL A 214 6.94 -15.92 10.01
CA VAL A 214 5.67 -16.54 10.43
C VAL A 214 6.00 -17.84 11.12
N VAL A 215 5.59 -17.98 12.37
CA VAL A 215 5.92 -19.13 13.22
C VAL A 215 4.65 -19.79 13.70
N SER A 216 4.59 -21.11 13.57
CA SER A 216 3.54 -21.95 14.15
C SER A 216 4.04 -23.37 14.34
N ARG A 217 3.55 -24.06 15.37
CA ARG A 217 3.78 -25.49 15.52
C ARG A 217 3.22 -26.32 14.36
N ALA A 218 2.21 -25.80 13.66
CA ALA A 218 1.64 -26.39 12.47
C ALA A 218 2.64 -26.53 11.30
N PHE A 219 3.76 -25.82 11.34
CA PHE A 219 4.82 -25.85 10.32
C PHE A 219 6.00 -26.76 10.71
N VAL A 220 5.95 -27.43 11.85
CA VAL A 220 6.89 -28.49 12.18
C VAL A 220 6.66 -29.65 11.22
N GLU A 221 7.75 -30.29 10.81
CA GLU A 221 7.73 -31.40 9.84
C GLU A 221 6.67 -32.45 10.20
N SER A 222 5.77 -32.72 9.27
CA SER A 222 4.69 -33.69 9.39
C SER A 222 4.19 -34.12 8.01
N GLU A 223 3.65 -35.33 7.91
CA GLU A 223 3.07 -35.89 6.67
C GLU A 223 1.93 -34.96 6.13
N THR A 224 1.14 -34.39 7.03
CA THR A 224 0.06 -33.46 6.66
C THR A 224 0.62 -32.19 6.02
N LEU A 225 1.67 -31.60 6.60
CA LEU A 225 2.31 -30.40 6.06
C LEU A 225 2.91 -30.68 4.68
N GLU A 226 3.64 -31.78 4.52
CA GLU A 226 4.25 -32.17 3.23
C GLU A 226 3.19 -32.37 2.15
N THR A 227 2.09 -33.07 2.48
CA THR A 227 0.98 -33.27 1.56
C THR A 227 0.35 -31.94 1.13
N LEU A 228 0.09 -31.03 2.05
CA LEU A 228 -0.49 -29.73 1.74
C LEU A 228 0.48 -28.85 0.93
N LEU A 229 1.77 -28.88 1.22
CA LEU A 229 2.77 -28.16 0.45
C LEU A 229 2.89 -28.69 -0.98
N SER A 230 2.94 -30.01 -1.15
CA SER A 230 3.08 -30.62 -2.48
C SER A 230 1.86 -30.44 -3.36
N THR A 231 0.65 -30.50 -2.79
CA THR A 231 -0.61 -30.47 -3.54
C THR A 231 -1.18 -29.07 -3.76
N ARG A 232 -0.98 -28.13 -2.82
CA ARG A 232 -1.73 -26.88 -2.82
C ARG A 232 -0.87 -25.64 -2.61
N TYR A 233 -0.14 -25.55 -1.50
CA TYR A 233 0.47 -24.29 -1.05
C TYR A 233 1.87 -24.03 -1.60
N GLY A 234 2.70 -25.05 -1.79
CA GLY A 234 4.11 -24.90 -2.10
C GLY A 234 4.38 -24.05 -3.33
N ARG A 235 3.66 -24.31 -4.44
CA ARG A 235 3.85 -23.51 -5.68
C ARG A 235 3.47 -22.04 -5.51
N VAL A 236 2.43 -21.74 -4.72
CA VAL A 236 1.99 -20.36 -4.48
C VAL A 236 3.00 -19.62 -3.60
N ILE A 237 3.41 -20.26 -2.51
CA ILE A 237 4.41 -19.72 -1.57
C ILE A 237 5.74 -19.47 -2.29
N GLU A 238 6.19 -20.39 -3.13
CA GLU A 238 7.39 -20.23 -3.95
C GLU A 238 7.24 -19.09 -4.96
N GLY A 239 6.08 -18.97 -5.62
CA GLY A 239 5.78 -17.87 -6.52
C GLY A 239 5.86 -16.50 -5.85
N LEU A 240 5.34 -16.39 -4.62
CA LEU A 240 5.38 -15.18 -3.81
C LEU A 240 6.82 -14.83 -3.37
N SER A 241 7.64 -15.83 -3.03
CA SER A 241 9.05 -15.60 -2.70
C SER A 241 9.81 -15.03 -3.89
N ARG A 242 9.55 -15.52 -5.10
CA ARG A 242 10.11 -14.96 -6.34
C ARG A 242 9.65 -13.52 -6.59
N GLN A 243 8.37 -13.21 -6.32
CA GLN A 243 7.84 -11.85 -6.44
C GLN A 243 8.52 -10.90 -5.43
N LEU A 244 8.79 -11.35 -4.21
CA LEU A 244 9.55 -10.62 -3.20
C LEU A 244 11.06 -10.56 -3.48
N ARG A 245 11.54 -11.28 -4.50
CA ARG A 245 12.96 -11.36 -4.91
C ARG A 245 13.89 -11.79 -3.77
N ALA A 246 13.41 -12.66 -2.90
CA ALA A 246 14.15 -13.17 -1.76
C ALA A 246 13.84 -14.65 -1.55
N PRO A 247 14.82 -15.48 -1.14
CA PRO A 247 14.55 -16.86 -0.78
C PRO A 247 13.67 -16.92 0.46
N LEU A 248 12.70 -17.81 0.43
CA LEU A 248 11.91 -18.16 1.61
C LEU A 248 12.61 -19.33 2.31
N HIS A 249 12.97 -19.13 3.57
CA HIS A 249 13.53 -20.18 4.41
C HIS A 249 12.42 -20.82 5.24
N HIS A 250 12.37 -22.15 5.25
CA HIS A 250 11.54 -22.92 6.15
C HIS A 250 12.47 -23.64 7.14
N ASP A 251 12.26 -23.42 8.41
CA ASP A 251 12.90 -24.17 9.50
C ASP A 251 11.88 -25.16 10.07
N PRO A 252 12.00 -26.45 9.72
CA PRO A 252 11.06 -27.47 10.13
C PRO A 252 11.13 -27.81 11.62
N MET A 253 12.26 -27.50 12.28
CA MET A 253 12.44 -27.75 13.71
C MET A 253 11.70 -26.76 14.58
N THR A 254 11.71 -25.49 14.18
CA THR A 254 11.02 -24.41 14.91
C THR A 254 9.65 -24.07 14.35
N GLY A 255 9.30 -24.65 13.20
CA GLY A 255 8.06 -24.33 12.50
C GLY A 255 8.00 -22.87 12.07
N ALA A 256 9.06 -22.36 11.43
CA ALA A 256 9.18 -20.98 11.02
C ALA A 256 9.37 -20.85 9.52
N TYR A 257 8.58 -19.98 8.88
CA TYR A 257 8.86 -19.42 7.57
C TYR A 257 9.47 -18.04 7.72
N GLU A 258 10.57 -17.76 7.02
CA GLU A 258 11.30 -16.50 7.11
C GLU A 258 11.72 -16.00 5.73
N ILE A 259 11.50 -14.71 5.46
CA ILE A 259 11.86 -14.06 4.19
C ILE A 259 12.29 -12.61 4.44
N ALA A 260 13.29 -12.15 3.67
CA ALA A 260 13.67 -10.75 3.63
C ALA A 260 12.74 -9.98 2.68
N ILE A 261 12.24 -8.82 3.11
CA ILE A 261 11.38 -7.94 2.32
C ILE A 261 12.02 -6.57 2.17
N ALA A 262 11.90 -5.96 1.00
CA ALA A 262 12.39 -4.62 0.75
C ALA A 262 11.51 -3.58 1.47
N VAL A 263 12.12 -2.61 2.14
CA VAL A 263 11.45 -1.52 2.84
C VAL A 263 11.86 -0.17 2.28
N LEU A 264 10.96 0.81 2.37
CA LEU A 264 11.21 2.20 1.96
C LEU A 264 11.73 3.03 3.13
N GLY A 265 11.41 2.63 4.37
CA GLY A 265 11.78 3.32 5.59
C GLY A 265 10.98 2.79 6.79
N ARG A 266 11.08 3.51 7.91
CA ARG A 266 10.25 3.31 9.12
C ARG A 266 9.34 4.52 9.30
N ASP A 267 8.13 4.25 9.81
CA ASP A 267 7.15 5.27 10.16
C ASP A 267 7.50 5.90 11.53
#